data_2520a281ac6d9afdce511ee0e1227509
#
_entry.id   2520a281ac6d9afdce511ee0e1227509
#
_cell.length_a   1.000
_cell.length_b   1.000
_cell.length_c   1.000
_cell.angle_alpha   90.00
_cell.angle_beta   90.00
_cell.angle_gamma   90.00
#
_symmetry.space_group_name_H-M   'P 1'
#
loop_
_entity.id
_entity.type
_entity.pdbx_description
1 polymer ?
#
loop_
_entity_poly.entity_id
_entity_poly.type
_entity_poly.pdbx_seq_one_letter_code
_entity_poly.pdbx_strand_id
1 'polypeptide(L)'
;LQSLSEFYKYLNYEKLVSKHQIVAEQQTGAWDAALLPYARQAIRQYRGGKTLLVLHTLGSHQTYADRISPQFQVFKPYCTNPDVSKCSKTELDNAYDNTVLGVDNLLADVIRQLAQSGKKALLFYVSDHGESLGENGDYFHGKPVAVAPKEQFSVPFVVWFSDEYRQTPEGAALAQRVAEAANSDKAVSHDHIFHSVLGCAGVVSSNGGIDDKLNLCH
;
A
#
# COMPACT_ATOMS: atom_id res chain seq x y z
N LEU A 1 12.61 14.85 -17.51
CA LEU A 1 11.90 13.75 -16.84
C LEU A 1 10.43 13.94 -17.12
N GLN A 2 9.91 13.24 -18.14
CA GLN A 2 8.47 13.07 -18.28
C GLN A 2 7.95 12.45 -17.01
N SER A 3 6.93 13.04 -16.44
CA SER A 3 6.40 12.56 -15.17
C SER A 3 5.92 11.12 -15.37
N LEU A 4 6.25 10.24 -14.46
CA LEU A 4 5.79 8.85 -14.41
C LEU A 4 4.26 8.72 -14.61
N SER A 5 3.52 9.80 -14.40
CA SER A 5 2.06 9.88 -14.60
C SER A 5 1.58 9.63 -16.05
N GLU A 6 2.44 9.67 -17.06
CA GLU A 6 2.09 9.37 -18.45
C GLU A 6 2.16 7.87 -18.78
N PHE A 7 2.93 7.10 -17.99
CA PHE A 7 3.10 5.65 -18.16
C PHE A 7 2.10 4.80 -17.41
N TYR A 8 1.39 5.38 -16.43
CA TYR A 8 0.50 4.64 -15.54
C TYR A 8 -0.91 5.21 -15.61
N LYS A 9 -1.92 4.35 -15.59
CA LYS A 9 -3.21 4.75 -15.06
C LYS A 9 -3.03 4.95 -13.55
N TYR A 10 -2.59 6.12 -13.21
CA TYR A 10 -2.29 6.50 -11.85
C TYR A 10 -3.59 6.94 -11.17
N LEU A 11 -4.10 6.08 -10.33
CA LEU A 11 -5.22 6.38 -9.45
C LEU A 11 -4.66 6.78 -8.10
N ASN A 12 -4.50 8.07 -7.88
CA ASN A 12 -4.24 8.57 -6.56
C ASN A 12 -5.45 9.35 -6.04
N TYR A 13 -5.60 9.35 -4.72
CA TYR A 13 -6.68 10.02 -4.03
C TYR A 13 -6.78 11.51 -4.43
N GLU A 14 -5.69 12.25 -4.46
CA GLU A 14 -5.66 13.66 -4.82
C GLU A 14 -6.13 13.92 -6.25
N LYS A 15 -5.71 13.08 -7.20
CA LYS A 15 -6.15 13.20 -8.60
C LYS A 15 -7.62 12.84 -8.78
N LEU A 16 -8.13 11.87 -8.04
CA LEU A 16 -9.55 11.54 -8.06
C LEU A 16 -10.36 12.66 -7.47
N VAL A 17 -9.94 13.21 -6.35
CA VAL A 17 -10.55 14.36 -5.70
C VAL A 17 -10.59 15.55 -6.64
N SER A 18 -9.49 15.91 -7.29
CA SER A 18 -9.41 17.08 -8.17
C SER A 18 -10.22 16.93 -9.47
N LYS A 19 -10.28 15.71 -10.04
CA LYS A 19 -10.96 15.47 -11.33
C LYS A 19 -12.46 15.22 -11.22
N HIS A 20 -12.93 14.66 -10.10
CA HIS A 20 -14.29 14.13 -9.99
C HIS A 20 -15.15 14.84 -8.95
N GLN A 21 -14.69 16.01 -8.46
CA GLN A 21 -15.43 16.78 -7.45
C GLN A 21 -15.88 15.96 -6.22
N ILE A 22 -15.05 15.02 -5.77
CA ILE A 22 -15.26 14.31 -4.51
C ILE A 22 -15.04 15.25 -3.31
N VAL A 23 -15.05 16.55 -3.55
CA VAL A 23 -14.96 17.63 -2.54
C VAL A 23 -16.00 17.46 -1.44
N ALA A 24 -17.20 16.98 -1.77
CA ALA A 24 -18.23 16.70 -0.78
C ALA A 24 -17.84 15.52 0.14
N GLU A 25 -17.15 14.52 -0.39
CA GLU A 25 -16.67 13.37 0.38
C GLU A 25 -15.45 13.72 1.23
N GLN A 26 -14.61 14.66 0.80
CA GLN A 26 -13.52 15.19 1.63
C GLN A 26 -14.05 15.88 2.89
N GLN A 27 -15.17 16.59 2.78
CA GLN A 27 -15.82 17.23 3.92
C GLN A 27 -16.51 16.23 4.86
N THR A 28 -16.80 15.04 4.37
CA THR A 28 -17.47 13.95 5.12
C THR A 28 -16.52 12.82 5.52
N GLY A 29 -15.18 12.99 5.33
CA GLY A 29 -14.20 11.93 5.58
C GLY A 29 -14.18 10.90 4.47
N ALA A 30 -13.84 11.31 3.23
CA ALA A 30 -13.57 10.36 2.17
C ALA A 30 -12.36 9.51 2.55
N TRP A 31 -12.56 8.21 2.54
CA TRP A 31 -11.55 7.22 2.87
C TRP A 31 -11.01 6.57 1.60
N ASP A 32 -9.89 5.90 1.71
CA ASP A 32 -9.24 5.18 0.61
C ASP A 32 -10.18 4.20 -0.11
N ALA A 33 -11.26 3.76 0.54
CA ALA A 33 -12.32 2.98 -0.08
C ALA A 33 -12.94 3.65 -1.33
N ALA A 34 -12.83 4.98 -1.47
CA ALA A 34 -13.21 5.71 -2.68
C ALA A 34 -12.42 5.28 -3.93
N LEU A 35 -11.27 4.63 -3.77
CA LEU A 35 -10.48 4.07 -4.86
C LEU A 35 -11.07 2.77 -5.43
N LEU A 36 -11.86 2.03 -4.64
CA LEU A 36 -12.37 0.70 -5.02
C LEU A 36 -13.22 0.68 -6.31
N PRO A 37 -14.15 1.62 -6.57
CA PRO A 37 -14.90 1.65 -7.83
C PRO A 37 -13.99 1.77 -9.05
N TYR A 38 -12.93 2.57 -8.96
CA TYR A 38 -11.98 2.79 -10.04
C TYR A 38 -11.06 1.58 -10.25
N ALA A 39 -10.61 0.95 -9.16
CA ALA A 39 -9.88 -0.30 -9.22
C ALA A 39 -10.72 -1.37 -9.92
N ARG A 40 -11.99 -1.52 -9.52
CA ARG A 40 -12.95 -2.44 -10.15
C ARG A 40 -13.15 -2.15 -11.62
N GLN A 41 -13.27 -0.89 -11.99
CA GLN A 41 -13.41 -0.49 -13.38
C GLN A 41 -12.16 -0.86 -14.19
N ALA A 42 -10.96 -0.57 -13.69
CA ALA A 42 -9.70 -0.90 -14.35
C ALA A 42 -9.57 -2.42 -14.56
N ILE A 43 -9.89 -3.22 -13.53
CA ILE A 43 -9.87 -4.70 -13.59
C ILE A 43 -10.86 -5.21 -14.65
N ARG A 44 -12.09 -4.66 -14.70
CA ARG A 44 -13.11 -5.03 -15.68
C ARG A 44 -12.73 -4.64 -17.11
N GLN A 45 -12.08 -3.50 -17.28
CA GLN A 45 -11.69 -2.97 -18.59
C GLN A 45 -10.43 -3.63 -19.14
N TYR A 46 -9.71 -4.41 -18.35
CA TYR A 46 -8.53 -5.14 -18.83
C TYR A 46 -8.88 -6.09 -19.96
N ARG A 47 -8.14 -6.01 -21.07
CA ARG A 47 -8.38 -6.79 -22.31
C ARG A 47 -7.17 -7.63 -22.73
N GLY A 48 -6.14 -7.70 -21.89
CA GLY A 48 -4.92 -8.45 -22.19
C GLY A 48 -3.68 -7.58 -22.17
N GLY A 49 -2.52 -8.20 -22.37
CA GLY A 49 -1.22 -7.55 -22.22
C GLY A 49 -0.81 -7.39 -20.75
N LYS A 50 0.01 -6.39 -20.47
CA LYS A 50 0.46 -6.06 -19.09
C LYS A 50 -0.08 -4.69 -18.70
N THR A 51 -0.65 -4.60 -17.51
CA THR A 51 -1.17 -3.35 -16.96
C THR A 51 -0.65 -3.19 -15.54
N LEU A 52 -0.08 -2.04 -15.23
CA LEU A 52 0.22 -1.60 -13.88
C LEU A 52 -0.89 -0.66 -13.40
N LEU A 53 -1.55 -1.04 -12.32
CA LEU A 53 -2.51 -0.21 -11.61
C LEU A 53 -1.88 0.21 -10.29
N VAL A 54 -1.73 1.51 -10.07
CA VAL A 54 -1.23 2.07 -8.80
C VAL A 54 -2.39 2.70 -8.06
N LEU A 55 -2.66 2.21 -6.84
CA LEU A 55 -3.60 2.80 -5.90
C LEU A 55 -2.78 3.52 -4.82
N HIS A 56 -2.74 4.83 -4.89
CA HIS A 56 -2.04 5.65 -3.90
C HIS A 56 -3.02 6.04 -2.79
N THR A 57 -2.84 5.45 -1.63
CA THR A 57 -3.68 5.62 -0.46
C THR A 57 -3.10 6.66 0.50
N LEU A 58 -3.92 7.19 1.37
CA LEU A 58 -3.50 7.99 2.53
C LEU A 58 -3.27 7.11 3.76
N GLY A 59 -3.96 5.96 3.82
CA GLY A 59 -3.78 4.99 4.90
C GLY A 59 -3.93 5.58 6.29
N SER A 60 -2.92 5.30 7.12
CA SER A 60 -2.86 5.73 8.52
C SER A 60 -2.16 7.08 8.71
N HIS A 61 -2.30 8.01 7.74
CA HIS A 61 -1.74 9.36 7.86
C HIS A 61 -2.38 10.13 9.03
N GLN A 62 -1.62 11.00 9.69
CA GLN A 62 -2.15 11.95 10.68
C GLN A 62 -3.25 12.80 10.00
N THR A 63 -4.25 13.26 10.61
CA THR A 63 -4.96 13.04 11.85
C THR A 63 -5.74 11.72 11.81
N TYR A 64 -5.39 10.76 12.62
CA TYR A 64 -5.92 9.39 12.53
C TYR A 64 -7.44 9.34 12.62
N ALA A 65 -8.05 10.10 13.55
CA ALA A 65 -9.50 10.13 13.74
C ALA A 65 -10.28 10.46 12.45
N ASP A 66 -9.71 11.31 11.59
CA ASP A 66 -10.33 11.69 10.32
C ASP A 66 -10.24 10.58 9.25
N ARG A 67 -9.40 9.57 9.49
CA ARG A 67 -9.19 8.43 8.60
C ARG A 67 -10.05 7.21 8.97
N ILE A 68 -10.71 7.24 10.12
CA ILE A 68 -11.51 6.12 10.64
C ILE A 68 -12.94 6.23 10.12
N SER A 69 -13.31 5.36 9.18
CA SER A 69 -14.71 5.26 8.78
C SER A 69 -15.56 4.68 9.92
N PRO A 70 -16.84 5.01 10.03
CA PRO A 70 -17.70 4.58 11.14
C PRO A 70 -17.66 3.07 11.42
N GLN A 71 -17.55 2.26 10.40
CA GLN A 71 -17.50 0.79 10.51
C GLN A 71 -16.21 0.26 11.15
N PHE A 72 -15.13 1.06 11.15
CA PHE A 72 -13.83 0.68 11.73
C PHE A 72 -13.55 1.36 13.08
N GLN A 73 -14.54 1.99 13.69
CA GLN A 73 -14.44 2.52 15.06
C GLN A 73 -14.59 1.40 16.10
N VAL A 74 -13.69 0.43 16.05
CA VAL A 74 -13.73 -0.80 16.86
C VAL A 74 -13.04 -0.59 18.21
N PHE A 75 -11.82 -0.06 18.18
CA PHE A 75 -11.04 0.18 19.39
C PHE A 75 -11.41 1.52 20.03
N LYS A 76 -11.83 1.50 21.28
CA LYS A 76 -12.33 2.68 22.01
C LYS A 76 -11.85 2.68 23.47
N PRO A 77 -11.67 3.87 24.09
CA PRO A 77 -11.70 5.19 23.45
C PRO A 77 -10.55 5.37 22.48
N TYR A 78 -10.66 6.28 21.50
CA TYR A 78 -9.56 6.61 20.60
C TYR A 78 -9.32 8.12 20.55
N CYS A 79 -8.08 8.49 20.27
CA CYS A 79 -7.63 9.88 20.21
C CYS A 79 -8.33 10.64 19.08
N THR A 80 -9.00 11.75 19.45
CA THR A 80 -9.63 12.70 18.50
C THR A 80 -8.96 14.07 18.55
N ASN A 81 -7.94 14.24 19.39
CA ASN A 81 -7.22 15.50 19.50
C ASN A 81 -6.19 15.61 18.38
N PRO A 82 -6.16 16.71 17.60
CA PRO A 82 -5.12 16.93 16.60
C PRO A 82 -3.69 16.93 17.17
N ASP A 83 -3.53 17.36 18.40
CA ASP A 83 -2.30 17.23 19.17
C ASP A 83 -2.30 15.89 19.90
N VAL A 84 -1.75 14.88 19.25
CA VAL A 84 -1.74 13.50 19.75
C VAL A 84 -1.00 13.33 21.07
N SER A 85 -0.09 14.25 21.43
CA SER A 85 0.63 14.21 22.69
C SER A 85 -0.27 14.44 23.91
N LYS A 86 -1.49 14.95 23.69
CA LYS A 86 -2.52 15.16 24.72
C LYS A 86 -3.42 13.95 24.95
N CYS A 87 -3.31 12.93 24.10
CA CYS A 87 -4.03 11.69 24.28
C CYS A 87 -3.22 10.72 25.13
N SER A 88 -3.90 9.83 25.84
CA SER A 88 -3.22 8.69 26.45
C SER A 88 -2.64 7.77 25.38
N LYS A 89 -1.62 6.98 25.73
CA LYS A 89 -1.01 6.00 24.82
C LYS A 89 -2.07 5.05 24.25
N THR A 90 -2.98 4.56 25.09
CA THR A 90 -4.06 3.66 24.66
C THR A 90 -5.01 4.32 23.68
N GLU A 91 -5.39 5.58 23.89
CA GLU A 91 -6.25 6.30 22.94
C GLU A 91 -5.57 6.51 21.60
N LEU A 92 -4.26 6.81 21.62
CA LEU A 92 -3.48 6.99 20.42
C LEU A 92 -3.32 5.68 19.63
N ASP A 93 -2.98 4.59 20.33
CA ASP A 93 -2.89 3.26 19.73
C ASP A 93 -4.23 2.85 19.11
N ASN A 94 -5.32 3.00 19.85
CA ASN A 94 -6.67 2.70 19.36
C ASN A 94 -7.02 3.50 18.12
N ALA A 95 -6.63 4.79 18.05
CA ALA A 95 -6.85 5.61 16.87
C ALA A 95 -6.10 5.05 15.65
N TYR A 96 -4.82 4.75 15.85
CA TYR A 96 -3.97 4.19 14.79
C TYR A 96 -4.47 2.81 14.33
N ASP A 97 -4.74 1.90 15.26
CA ASP A 97 -5.22 0.54 14.97
C ASP A 97 -6.54 0.54 14.19
N ASN A 98 -7.46 1.48 14.50
CA ASN A 98 -8.69 1.65 13.73
C ASN A 98 -8.39 2.06 12.27
N THR A 99 -7.35 2.85 12.01
CA THR A 99 -6.95 3.17 10.62
C THR A 99 -6.37 1.96 9.91
N VAL A 100 -5.60 1.13 10.62
CA VAL A 100 -5.03 -0.11 10.08
C VAL A 100 -6.13 -1.09 9.66
N LEU A 101 -7.23 -1.20 10.43
CA LEU A 101 -8.41 -1.97 10.03
C LEU A 101 -8.98 -1.49 8.70
N GLY A 102 -9.00 -0.16 8.47
CA GLY A 102 -9.44 0.42 7.20
C GLY A 102 -8.56 0.02 6.02
N VAL A 103 -7.24 0.07 6.22
CA VAL A 103 -6.25 -0.35 5.21
C VAL A 103 -6.36 -1.84 4.92
N ASP A 104 -6.46 -2.69 5.95
CA ASP A 104 -6.62 -4.13 5.80
C ASP A 104 -7.88 -4.47 4.99
N ASN A 105 -9.01 -3.84 5.31
CA ASN A 105 -10.25 -4.04 4.55
C ASN A 105 -10.12 -3.59 3.09
N LEU A 106 -9.45 -2.47 2.82
CA LEU A 106 -9.19 -2.02 1.45
C LEU A 106 -8.39 -3.06 0.66
N LEU A 107 -7.31 -3.58 1.25
CA LEU A 107 -6.49 -4.62 0.63
C LEU A 107 -7.29 -5.89 0.38
N ALA A 108 -8.07 -6.34 1.37
CA ALA A 108 -8.94 -7.50 1.24
C ALA A 108 -9.95 -7.32 0.11
N ASP A 109 -10.51 -6.13 -0.06
CA ASP A 109 -11.44 -5.83 -1.15
C ASP A 109 -10.77 -5.84 -2.53
N VAL A 110 -9.58 -5.28 -2.64
CA VAL A 110 -8.80 -5.31 -3.89
C VAL A 110 -8.41 -6.74 -4.24
N ILE A 111 -7.90 -7.50 -3.28
CA ILE A 111 -7.53 -8.91 -3.44
C ILE A 111 -8.74 -9.73 -3.90
N ARG A 112 -9.90 -9.54 -3.26
CA ARG A 112 -11.13 -10.23 -3.63
C ARG A 112 -11.56 -9.92 -5.07
N GLN A 113 -11.45 -8.65 -5.49
CA GLN A 113 -11.78 -8.25 -6.86
C GLN A 113 -10.82 -8.87 -7.88
N LEU A 114 -9.53 -8.92 -7.57
CA LEU A 114 -8.52 -9.56 -8.42
C LEU A 114 -8.76 -11.07 -8.51
N ALA A 115 -8.98 -11.74 -7.39
CA ALA A 115 -9.28 -13.19 -7.36
C ALA A 115 -10.53 -13.53 -8.16
N GLN A 116 -11.62 -12.78 -7.97
CA GLN A 116 -12.88 -13.00 -8.70
C GLN A 116 -12.80 -12.65 -10.19
N SER A 117 -11.76 -11.95 -10.62
CA SER A 117 -11.59 -11.59 -12.03
C SER A 117 -11.19 -12.76 -12.92
N GLY A 118 -10.68 -13.83 -12.36
CA GLY A 118 -10.12 -14.97 -13.10
C GLY A 118 -8.91 -14.61 -13.95
N LYS A 119 -8.21 -13.52 -13.61
CA LYS A 119 -7.06 -13.01 -14.38
C LYS A 119 -5.76 -13.31 -13.65
N LYS A 120 -4.70 -13.47 -14.41
CA LYS A 120 -3.35 -13.51 -13.84
C LYS A 120 -3.03 -12.15 -13.24
N ALA A 121 -2.97 -12.08 -11.92
CA ALA A 121 -2.78 -10.86 -11.17
C ALA A 121 -1.72 -11.02 -10.08
N LEU A 122 -0.97 -9.95 -9.87
CA LEU A 122 0.02 -9.78 -8.82
C LEU A 122 -0.27 -8.46 -8.11
N LEU A 123 -0.21 -8.44 -6.79
CA LEU A 123 -0.38 -7.25 -5.98
C LEU A 123 0.84 -7.09 -5.08
N PHE A 124 1.40 -5.89 -5.09
CA PHE A 124 2.34 -5.41 -4.07
C PHE A 124 1.65 -4.36 -3.22
N TYR A 125 1.75 -4.48 -1.91
CA TYR A 125 1.41 -3.42 -0.98
C TYR A 125 2.63 -3.14 -0.11
N VAL A 126 2.92 -1.87 0.06
CA VAL A 126 3.95 -1.38 0.96
C VAL A 126 3.56 0.02 1.44
N SER A 127 3.77 0.29 2.73
CA SER A 127 3.69 1.66 3.23
C SER A 127 4.96 2.40 2.86
N ASP A 128 4.86 3.70 2.56
CA ASP A 128 6.02 4.57 2.25
C ASP A 128 6.89 4.81 3.48
N HIS A 129 6.31 4.85 4.67
CA HIS A 129 7.01 4.88 5.96
C HIS A 129 6.14 4.27 7.06
N GLY A 130 6.73 4.06 8.20
CA GLY A 130 6.04 3.72 9.44
C GLY A 130 5.74 4.96 10.27
N GLU A 131 5.27 4.77 11.51
CA GLU A 131 4.80 5.85 12.37
C GLU A 131 5.20 5.61 13.83
N SER A 132 5.71 6.64 14.49
CA SER A 132 5.93 6.63 15.94
C SER A 132 4.68 7.10 16.66
N LEU A 133 4.27 6.34 17.69
CA LEU A 133 3.10 6.62 18.51
C LEU A 133 3.48 6.99 19.94
N GLY A 134 4.63 7.62 20.13
CA GLY A 134 5.14 8.06 21.44
C GLY A 134 6.35 7.29 21.92
N GLU A 135 6.97 6.44 21.10
CA GLU A 135 8.20 5.73 21.44
C GLU A 135 9.32 6.74 21.72
N ASN A 136 9.89 6.65 22.94
CA ASN A 136 10.91 7.60 23.44
C ASN A 136 10.47 9.08 23.41
N GLY A 137 9.16 9.35 23.43
CA GLY A 137 8.59 10.71 23.27
C GLY A 137 8.50 11.20 21.84
N ASP A 138 8.76 10.33 20.86
CA ASP A 138 8.64 10.63 19.45
C ASP A 138 7.26 10.30 18.91
N TYR A 139 6.73 11.21 18.10
CA TYR A 139 5.45 11.05 17.41
C TYR A 139 5.64 11.25 15.92
N PHE A 140 4.79 10.62 15.12
CA PHE A 140 4.80 10.72 13.67
C PHE A 140 6.08 10.15 13.03
N HIS A 141 6.55 10.76 11.97
CA HIS A 141 7.68 10.32 11.15
C HIS A 141 8.56 11.50 10.73
N GLY A 142 9.62 11.21 9.95
CA GLY A 142 10.48 12.24 9.33
C GLY A 142 11.80 12.48 10.03
N LYS A 143 12.14 11.71 11.08
CA LYS A 143 13.49 11.74 11.64
C LYS A 143 14.49 11.05 10.71
N PRO A 144 15.74 11.52 10.67
CA PRO A 144 16.82 10.78 9.98
C PRO A 144 16.94 9.36 10.53
N VAL A 145 17.08 8.35 9.65
CA VAL A 145 17.12 6.92 9.99
C VAL A 145 18.11 6.60 11.12
N ALA A 146 19.24 7.32 11.19
CA ALA A 146 20.28 7.11 12.23
C ALA A 146 19.78 7.38 13.67
N VAL A 147 18.70 8.15 13.84
CA VAL A 147 18.15 8.55 15.15
C VAL A 147 16.65 8.30 15.26
N ALA A 148 16.02 7.86 14.19
CA ALA A 148 14.60 7.54 14.18
C ALA A 148 14.33 6.24 14.94
N PRO A 149 13.22 6.16 15.70
CA PRO A 149 12.70 4.89 16.15
C PRO A 149 12.43 3.94 14.98
N LYS A 150 12.64 2.64 15.17
CA LYS A 150 12.44 1.62 14.13
C LYS A 150 11.02 1.63 13.56
N GLU A 151 10.06 2.04 14.36
CA GLU A 151 8.64 2.18 14.01
C GLU A 151 8.42 3.12 12.82
N GLN A 152 9.34 4.07 12.57
CA GLN A 152 9.24 5.00 11.44
C GLN A 152 9.71 4.41 10.11
N PHE A 153 10.45 3.29 10.11
CA PHE A 153 10.97 2.70 8.88
C PHE A 153 10.76 1.17 8.76
N SER A 154 10.16 0.55 9.77
CA SER A 154 9.77 -0.86 9.71
C SER A 154 8.32 -0.95 9.25
N VAL A 155 8.12 -1.31 7.98
CA VAL A 155 6.81 -1.30 7.33
C VAL A 155 6.43 -2.68 6.80
N PRO A 156 5.12 -3.00 6.69
CA PRO A 156 4.69 -4.22 6.03
C PRO A 156 5.00 -4.17 4.53
N PHE A 157 5.48 -5.29 4.00
CA PHE A 157 5.63 -5.52 2.57
C PHE A 157 4.84 -6.79 2.21
N VAL A 158 3.72 -6.61 1.51
CA VAL A 158 2.81 -7.71 1.18
C VAL A 158 2.87 -8.00 -0.31
N VAL A 159 3.03 -9.27 -0.66
CA VAL A 159 2.93 -9.76 -2.04
C VAL A 159 1.82 -10.79 -2.10
N TRP A 160 0.87 -10.57 -3.00
CA TRP A 160 -0.22 -11.51 -3.26
C TRP A 160 -0.31 -11.81 -4.76
N PHE A 161 -0.69 -13.02 -5.09
CA PHE A 161 -0.90 -13.46 -6.47
C PHE A 161 -2.18 -14.27 -6.61
N SER A 162 -2.87 -14.10 -7.75
CA SER A 162 -4.04 -14.91 -8.07
C SER A 162 -3.66 -16.37 -8.34
N ASP A 163 -4.62 -17.27 -8.19
CA ASP A 163 -4.41 -18.68 -8.48
C ASP A 163 -4.04 -18.90 -9.95
N GLU A 164 -4.61 -18.13 -10.88
CA GLU A 164 -4.29 -18.18 -12.31
C GLU A 164 -2.84 -17.78 -12.60
N TYR A 165 -2.30 -16.82 -11.81
CA TYR A 165 -0.88 -16.45 -11.94
C TYR A 165 0.01 -17.53 -11.32
N ARG A 166 -0.33 -18.01 -10.13
CA ARG A 166 0.44 -19.03 -9.41
C ARG A 166 0.55 -20.35 -10.17
N GLN A 167 -0.41 -20.68 -11.02
CA GLN A 167 -0.39 -21.88 -11.87
C GLN A 167 0.56 -21.75 -13.07
N THR A 168 1.11 -20.57 -13.34
CA THR A 168 2.14 -20.42 -14.37
C THR A 168 3.53 -20.79 -13.82
N PRO A 169 4.48 -21.24 -14.65
CA PRO A 169 5.85 -21.49 -14.19
C PRO A 169 6.48 -20.28 -13.53
N GLU A 170 6.29 -19.09 -14.09
CA GLU A 170 6.80 -17.83 -13.57
C GLU A 170 6.16 -17.48 -12.21
N GLY A 171 4.85 -17.67 -12.10
CA GLY A 171 4.11 -17.40 -10.87
C GLY A 171 4.48 -18.37 -9.75
N ALA A 172 4.65 -19.64 -10.05
CA ALA A 172 5.12 -20.65 -9.10
C ALA A 172 6.54 -20.34 -8.60
N ALA A 173 7.45 -19.97 -9.50
CA ALA A 173 8.82 -19.59 -9.16
C ALA A 173 8.85 -18.32 -8.31
N LEU A 174 8.03 -17.30 -8.63
CA LEU A 174 7.90 -16.10 -7.81
C LEU A 174 7.37 -16.43 -6.41
N ALA A 175 6.33 -17.26 -6.32
CA ALA A 175 5.75 -17.63 -5.03
C ALA A 175 6.78 -18.30 -4.11
N GLN A 176 7.63 -19.17 -4.68
CA GLN A 176 8.72 -19.78 -3.95
C GLN A 176 9.72 -18.73 -3.46
N ARG A 177 10.21 -17.84 -4.33
CA ARG A 177 11.19 -16.80 -3.95
C ARG A 177 10.65 -15.85 -2.90
N VAL A 178 9.39 -15.45 -3.02
CA VAL A 178 8.75 -14.60 -2.01
C VAL A 178 8.65 -15.32 -0.66
N ALA A 179 8.32 -16.60 -0.67
CA ALA A 179 8.29 -17.40 0.56
C ALA A 179 9.69 -17.56 1.17
N GLU A 180 10.71 -17.75 0.36
CA GLU A 180 12.11 -17.82 0.80
C GLU A 180 12.57 -16.47 1.38
N ALA A 181 12.25 -15.35 0.73
CA ALA A 181 12.56 -14.02 1.22
C ALA A 181 11.87 -13.73 2.56
N ALA A 182 10.58 -14.08 2.68
CA ALA A 182 9.80 -13.88 3.90
C ALA A 182 10.32 -14.69 5.10
N ASN A 183 10.99 -15.83 4.84
CA ASN A 183 11.55 -16.70 5.87
C ASN A 183 13.07 -16.53 6.06
N SER A 184 13.66 -15.51 5.44
CA SER A 184 15.09 -15.22 5.53
C SER A 184 15.36 -13.99 6.40
N ASP A 185 16.56 -13.89 6.94
CA ASP A 185 17.05 -12.70 7.64
C ASP A 185 17.40 -11.55 6.66
N LYS A 186 17.19 -11.75 5.36
CA LYS A 186 17.43 -10.71 4.36
C LYS A 186 16.28 -9.71 4.35
N ALA A 187 16.59 -8.49 4.71
CA ALA A 187 15.60 -7.41 4.64
C ALA A 187 15.17 -7.15 3.20
N VAL A 188 13.86 -7.17 2.95
CA VAL A 188 13.26 -6.57 1.76
C VAL A 188 13.00 -5.10 2.08
N SER A 189 13.40 -4.21 1.17
CA SER A 189 13.27 -2.76 1.33
C SER A 189 12.50 -2.14 0.17
N HIS A 190 12.23 -0.83 0.27
CA HIS A 190 11.64 -0.06 -0.83
C HIS A 190 12.45 -0.12 -2.13
N ASP A 191 13.77 -0.35 -2.06
CA ASP A 191 14.61 -0.51 -3.24
C ASP A 191 14.17 -1.67 -4.13
N HIS A 192 13.55 -2.70 -3.54
CA HIS A 192 13.04 -3.85 -4.29
C HIS A 192 11.82 -3.51 -5.15
N ILE A 193 11.06 -2.44 -4.83
CA ILE A 193 9.75 -2.16 -5.46
C ILE A 193 9.92 -1.90 -6.96
N PHE A 194 10.79 -0.96 -7.33
CA PHE A 194 11.00 -0.59 -8.72
C PHE A 194 11.44 -1.79 -9.56
N HIS A 195 12.44 -2.52 -9.10
CA HIS A 195 13.02 -3.66 -9.80
C HIS A 195 12.04 -4.81 -9.91
N SER A 196 11.29 -5.08 -8.84
CA SER A 196 10.30 -6.16 -8.82
C SER A 196 9.08 -5.84 -9.68
N VAL A 197 8.54 -4.63 -9.61
CA VAL A 197 7.38 -4.23 -10.43
C VAL A 197 7.70 -4.35 -11.92
N LEU A 198 8.86 -3.86 -12.34
CA LEU A 198 9.27 -3.95 -13.75
C LEU A 198 9.62 -5.38 -14.14
N GLY A 199 10.38 -6.10 -13.31
CA GLY A 199 10.77 -7.48 -13.58
C GLY A 199 9.56 -8.42 -13.67
N CYS A 200 8.63 -8.33 -12.72
CA CYS A 200 7.38 -9.10 -12.74
C CYS A 200 6.49 -8.73 -13.94
N ALA A 201 6.57 -7.50 -14.42
CA ALA A 201 5.95 -7.11 -15.68
C ALA A 201 6.72 -7.64 -16.91
N GLY A 202 7.86 -8.31 -16.74
CA GLY A 202 8.70 -8.85 -17.81
C GLY A 202 9.39 -7.75 -18.63
N VAL A 203 9.64 -6.59 -18.02
CA VAL A 203 10.48 -5.57 -18.61
C VAL A 203 11.93 -6.01 -18.50
N VAL A 204 12.64 -5.95 -19.60
CA VAL A 204 14.08 -6.28 -19.67
C VAL A 204 14.85 -4.98 -19.91
N SER A 205 15.91 -4.78 -19.14
CA SER A 205 16.81 -3.63 -19.29
C SER A 205 18.16 -4.09 -19.83
N SER A 206 18.50 -3.65 -21.04
CA SER A 206 19.80 -3.97 -21.67
C SER A 206 20.98 -3.21 -21.10
N ASN A 207 20.73 -2.17 -20.31
CA ASN A 207 21.75 -1.26 -19.74
C ASN A 207 21.87 -1.33 -18.21
N GLY A 208 21.34 -2.39 -17.60
CA GLY A 208 21.44 -2.57 -16.13
C GLY A 208 20.47 -1.69 -15.32
N GLY A 209 19.43 -1.14 -15.95
CA GLY A 209 18.42 -0.32 -15.23
C GLY A 209 17.52 -1.12 -14.28
N ILE A 210 17.53 -2.46 -14.36
CA ILE A 210 16.89 -3.35 -13.40
C ILE A 210 18.00 -4.18 -12.75
N ASP A 211 18.12 -4.08 -11.42
CA ASP A 211 19.05 -4.90 -10.64
C ASP A 211 18.36 -6.22 -10.25
N ASP A 212 18.91 -7.33 -10.74
CA ASP A 212 18.35 -8.66 -10.48
C ASP A 212 18.40 -9.06 -9.00
N LYS A 213 19.34 -8.50 -8.22
CA LYS A 213 19.44 -8.75 -6.78
C LYS A 213 18.30 -8.11 -5.98
N LEU A 214 17.69 -7.07 -6.54
CA LEU A 214 16.55 -6.35 -5.96
C LEU A 214 15.21 -6.75 -6.61
N ASN A 215 15.26 -7.65 -7.60
CA ASN A 215 14.08 -8.08 -8.36
C ASN A 215 13.54 -9.40 -7.80
N LEU A 216 12.42 -9.35 -7.07
CA LEU A 216 11.77 -10.55 -6.52
C LEU A 216 11.25 -11.52 -7.61
N CYS A 217 11.14 -11.08 -8.85
CA CYS A 217 10.68 -11.90 -9.97
C CYS A 217 11.81 -12.51 -10.84
N HIS A 218 13.07 -12.32 -10.42
CA HIS A 218 14.23 -12.87 -11.15
C HIS A 218 14.85 -14.07 -10.45
#